data_5b978c8d3816f0fc6ac676edf39cd36d
#
_entry.id   5b978c8d3816f0fc6ac676edf39cd36d
#
_cell.length_a   1.000
_cell.length_b   1.000
_cell.length_c   1.000
_cell.angle_alpha   90.00
_cell.angle_beta   90.00
_cell.angle_gamma   90.00
#
_symmetry.space_group_name_H-M   'P 1'
#
loop_
_entity.id
_entity.type
_entity.pdbx_description
1 polymer ?
#
loop_
_entity_poly.entity_id
_entity_poly.type
_entity_poly.pdbx_seq_one_letter_code
_entity_poly.pdbx_strand_id
1 'polypeptide(L)' 'MTLMDTMTRPTLTRRERVVLARLDEEVTLEEIARELYVTRNTVKSQVRSVYRKLGISSRAEAVRAAKGLDLR' A
#
# COMPACT_ATOMS: atom_id res chain seq x y z
N MET A 1 2.35 25.09 1.14
CA MET A 1 3.61 24.64 1.22
C MET A 1 3.78 23.20 1.56
N THR A 2 4.76 22.66 0.99
CA THR A 2 4.91 21.23 0.97
C THR A 2 5.14 20.56 2.30
N LEU A 3 5.80 21.26 3.21
CA LEU A 3 6.04 20.69 4.52
C LEU A 3 4.76 20.36 5.24
N MET A 4 3.79 21.23 5.13
CA MET A 4 2.52 21.00 5.75
C MET A 4 1.84 19.77 5.17
N ASP A 5 1.88 19.66 3.86
CA ASP A 5 1.30 18.49 3.21
C ASP A 5 1.98 17.22 3.69
N THR A 6 3.28 17.27 3.81
CA THR A 6 4.05 16.11 4.24
C THR A 6 3.65 15.69 5.65
N MET A 7 3.36 16.63 6.49
CA MET A 7 3.00 16.34 7.87
C MET A 7 1.58 15.85 8.02
N THR A 8 0.68 16.33 7.16
CA THR A 8 -0.73 15.95 7.27
C THR A 8 -1.07 14.73 6.46
N ARG A 9 -0.24 14.38 5.49
CA ARG A 9 -0.48 13.23 4.64
C ARG A 9 0.71 12.32 4.65
N PRO A 10 0.51 11.05 5.03
CA PRO A 10 1.62 10.10 4.98
C PRO A 10 2.12 9.98 3.55
N THR A 11 3.42 9.92 3.41
CA THR A 11 4.03 9.77 2.11
C THR A 11 4.40 8.31 1.90
N LEU A 12 3.78 7.70 0.91
CA LEU A 12 4.10 6.33 0.57
C LEU A 12 5.33 6.30 -0.33
N THR A 13 6.19 5.32 -0.10
CA THR A 13 7.30 5.10 -1.00
C THR A 13 6.77 4.58 -2.32
N ARG A 14 7.62 4.59 -3.33
CA ARG A 14 7.23 4.08 -4.63
C ARG A 14 6.78 2.62 -4.53
N ARG A 15 7.55 1.80 -3.82
CA ARG A 15 7.22 0.40 -3.68
C ARG A 15 5.92 0.20 -2.92
N GLU A 16 5.70 1.03 -1.90
CA GLU A 16 4.45 0.96 -1.15
C GLU A 16 3.25 1.28 -2.03
N ARG A 17 3.39 2.25 -2.92
CA ARG A 17 2.32 2.57 -3.84
C ARG A 17 2.04 1.42 -4.80
N VAL A 18 3.11 0.79 -5.28
CA VAL A 18 2.95 -0.36 -6.17
C VAL A 18 2.21 -1.49 -5.47
N VAL A 19 2.61 -1.78 -4.22
CA VAL A 19 1.96 -2.85 -3.47
C VAL A 19 0.50 -2.50 -3.21
N LEU A 20 0.23 -1.27 -2.79
CA LEU A 20 -1.14 -0.85 -2.52
C LEU A 20 -2.01 -0.98 -3.77
N ALA A 21 -1.46 -0.61 -4.92
CA ALA A 21 -2.21 -0.69 -6.16
C ALA A 21 -2.58 -2.12 -6.55
N ARG A 22 -1.80 -3.09 -6.08
CA ARG A 22 -2.05 -4.50 -6.41
C ARG A 22 -2.93 -5.20 -5.39
N LEU A 23 -3.18 -4.58 -4.25
CA LEU A 23 -4.01 -5.19 -3.23
C LEU A 23 -5.47 -5.20 -3.67
N ASP A 24 -6.13 -6.32 -3.47
CA ASP A 24 -7.58 -6.40 -3.56
C ASP A 24 -8.02 -7.41 -2.53
N GLU A 25 -9.29 -7.76 -2.53
CA GLU A 25 -9.81 -8.61 -1.46
C GLU A 25 -9.47 -10.08 -1.64
N GLU A 26 -8.92 -10.45 -2.78
CA GLU A 26 -8.65 -11.85 -3.09
C GLU A 26 -7.19 -12.17 -3.34
N VAL A 27 -6.40 -11.22 -3.81
CA VAL A 27 -5.02 -11.49 -4.14
C VAL A 27 -4.23 -11.84 -2.89
N THR A 28 -3.34 -12.81 -2.99
CA THR A 28 -2.49 -13.16 -1.86
C THR A 28 -1.20 -12.37 -1.90
N LEU A 29 -0.58 -12.25 -0.73
CA LEU A 29 0.71 -11.57 -0.65
C LEU A 29 1.76 -12.31 -1.46
N GLU A 30 1.63 -13.63 -1.51
CA GLU A 30 2.52 -14.44 -2.32
C GLU A 30 2.44 -14.11 -3.79
N GLU A 31 1.23 -13.88 -4.27
CA GLU A 31 1.03 -13.52 -5.67
C GLU A 31 1.66 -12.16 -5.97
N ILE A 32 1.47 -11.22 -5.07
CA ILE A 32 2.08 -9.90 -5.24
C ILE A 32 3.59 -10.01 -5.23
N ALA A 33 4.13 -10.80 -4.30
CA ALA A 33 5.56 -10.99 -4.20
C ALA A 33 6.14 -11.58 -5.48
N ARG A 34 5.43 -12.53 -6.04
CA ARG A 34 5.86 -13.16 -7.29
C ARG A 34 5.90 -12.16 -8.43
N GLU A 35 4.88 -11.32 -8.51
CA GLU A 35 4.81 -10.31 -9.56
C GLU A 35 5.91 -9.28 -9.44
N LEU A 36 6.30 -8.97 -8.21
CA LEU A 36 7.30 -7.93 -7.97
C LEU A 36 8.71 -8.49 -7.81
N TYR A 37 8.86 -9.81 -7.90
CA TYR A 37 10.17 -10.46 -7.77
C TYR A 37 10.81 -10.19 -6.41
N VAL A 38 10.00 -10.26 -5.37
CA VAL A 38 10.48 -10.09 -3.99
C VAL A 38 9.91 -11.22 -3.14
N THR A 39 10.33 -11.27 -1.88
CA THR A 39 9.80 -12.30 -0.98
C THR A 39 8.46 -11.88 -0.41
N ARG A 40 7.72 -12.88 0.05
CA ARG A 40 6.44 -12.62 0.71
C ARG A 40 6.63 -11.74 1.94
N ASN A 41 7.70 -11.96 2.68
CA ASN A 41 7.97 -11.14 3.86
C ASN A 41 8.17 -9.68 3.53
N THR A 42 8.82 -9.42 2.39
CA THR A 42 9.00 -8.05 1.95
C THR A 42 7.65 -7.39 1.67
N VAL A 43 6.77 -8.10 0.98
CA VAL A 43 5.44 -7.57 0.69
C VAL A 43 4.67 -7.36 1.99
N LYS A 44 4.76 -8.32 2.91
CA LYS A 44 4.06 -8.22 4.18
C LYS A 44 4.50 -6.98 4.96
N SER A 45 5.80 -6.71 4.98
CA SER A 45 6.32 -5.51 5.64
C SER A 45 5.78 -4.24 5.01
N GLN A 46 5.72 -4.24 3.69
CA GLN A 46 5.24 -3.07 2.97
C GLN A 46 3.76 -2.85 3.18
N VAL A 47 2.99 -3.93 3.21
CA VAL A 47 1.56 -3.82 3.50
C VAL A 47 1.34 -3.25 4.88
N ARG A 48 2.09 -3.73 5.86
CA ARG A 48 2.00 -3.20 7.22
C ARG A 48 2.29 -1.72 7.27
N SER A 49 3.35 -1.32 6.56
CA SER A 49 3.74 0.09 6.54
C SER A 49 2.64 0.94 5.91
N VAL A 50 2.07 0.46 4.80
CA VAL A 50 0.99 1.17 4.14
C VAL A 50 -0.21 1.30 5.08
N TYR A 51 -0.60 0.21 5.71
CA TYR A 51 -1.75 0.24 6.61
C TYR A 51 -1.53 1.23 7.74
N ARG A 52 -0.34 1.22 8.32
CA ARG A 52 -0.02 2.15 9.40
C ARG A 52 -0.04 3.60 8.91
N LYS A 53 0.55 3.85 7.76
CA LYS A 53 0.64 5.21 7.23
C LYS A 53 -0.72 5.78 6.87
N LEU A 54 -1.61 4.93 6.39
CA LEU A 54 -2.93 5.37 5.97
C LEU A 54 -3.99 5.22 7.05
N GLY A 55 -3.62 4.62 8.17
CA GLY A 55 -4.57 4.44 9.27
C GLY A 55 -5.68 3.50 8.94
N ILE A 56 -5.40 2.46 8.16
CA ILE A 56 -6.41 1.48 7.76
C ILE A 56 -6.07 0.12 8.34
N SER A 57 -7.04 -0.79 8.32
CA SER A 57 -6.85 -2.08 8.94
C SER A 57 -7.46 -3.25 8.16
N SER A 58 -7.97 -3.00 6.97
CA SER A 58 -8.56 -4.08 6.18
C SER A 58 -8.23 -3.93 4.71
N ARG A 59 -8.39 -5.05 3.99
CA ARG A 59 -8.19 -5.05 2.54
C ARG A 59 -9.19 -4.14 1.84
N ALA A 60 -10.43 -4.14 2.31
CA ALA A 60 -11.45 -3.30 1.72
C ALA A 60 -11.07 -1.83 1.82
N GLU A 61 -10.55 -1.44 2.98
CA GLU A 61 -10.09 -0.06 3.17
C GLU A 61 -8.91 0.24 2.26
N ALA A 62 -8.02 -0.73 2.08
CA ALA A 62 -6.86 -0.54 1.22
C ALA A 62 -7.29 -0.33 -0.23
N VAL A 63 -8.27 -1.08 -0.68
CA VAL A 63 -8.77 -0.93 -2.05
C VAL A 63 -9.36 0.45 -2.24
N ARG A 64 -10.14 0.91 -1.26
CA ARG A 64 -10.72 2.25 -1.33
C ARG A 64 -9.65 3.33 -1.30
N ALA A 65 -8.63 3.12 -0.47
CA ALA A 65 -7.54 4.09 -0.39
C ALA A 65 -6.79 4.18 -1.71
N ALA A 66 -6.57 3.04 -2.37
CA ALA A 66 -5.88 3.03 -3.65
C ALA A 66 -6.67 3.81 -4.70
N LYS A 67 -7.99 3.67 -4.69
CA LYS A 67 -8.83 4.44 -5.60
C LYS A 67 -8.78 5.93 -5.29
N GLY A 68 -8.82 6.26 -4.01
CA GLY A 68 -8.75 7.66 -3.60
C GLY A 68 -7.45 8.32 -3.96
N LEU A 69 -6.36 7.53 -4.01
CA LEU A 69 -5.05 8.03 -4.39
C LEU A 69 -4.78 7.89 -5.89
N ASP A 70 -5.78 7.40 -6.62
CA ASP A 70 -5.69 7.26 -8.07
C ASP A 70 -4.57 6.29 -8.47
N LEU A 71 -4.43 5.21 -7.73
CA LEU A 71 -3.40 4.21 -8.00
C LEU A 71 -3.93 3.02 -8.79
N ARG A 72 -5.23 2.93 -8.99
CA ARG A 72 -5.84 1.78 -9.66
C ARG A 72 -6.63 2.19 -10.87
#